data_eb69a4ee4d21de2d69cedd948db24223
#
_entry.id   eb69a4ee4d21de2d69cedd948db24223
#
_cell.length_a   1.000
_cell.length_b   1.000
_cell.length_c   1.000
_cell.angle_alpha   90.00
_cell.angle_beta   90.00
_cell.angle_gamma   90.00
#
_symmetry.space_group_name_H-M   'P 1'
#
loop_
_entity.id
_entity.type
_entity.pdbx_description
1 polymer ?
#
loop_
_entity_poly.entity_id
_entity_poly.type
_entity_poly.pdbx_seq_one_letter_code
_entity_poly.pdbx_strand_id
1 'polypeptide(L)'
;GLLTTAQCDATASLYPRETLFRSHVEMARHGFGRGEYRYFTYPLPPLVACLRGTLYPRLAPIANRWHERMGRDACFPPDHADYLARCHAAGQGRPTPLLLRYGPGDYNCLHRDLYGAEVFPLQVAALLSAPDVDFCGGEFVLTEQRPRMQSRAAVVPLGKGDAVIFAVNERPVVGSRGDYRVAMRHGVSEIRSGARQTLGVIFHDAA
;
A
#
# COMPACT_ATOMS: atom_id res chain seq x y z
N GLY A 1 9.21 -14.94 -1.31
CA GLY A 1 8.33 -14.00 -2.01
C GLY A 1 6.86 -14.30 -1.78
N LEU A 2 6.02 -13.29 -1.91
CA LEU A 2 4.55 -13.43 -1.90
C LEU A 2 4.04 -13.93 -3.25
N LEU A 3 4.69 -13.48 -4.33
CA LEU A 3 4.33 -13.79 -5.72
C LEU A 3 5.46 -14.56 -6.40
N THR A 4 5.10 -15.47 -7.29
CA THR A 4 6.06 -16.08 -8.22
C THR A 4 6.44 -15.07 -9.31
N THR A 5 7.57 -15.29 -10.00
CA THR A 5 7.98 -14.48 -11.15
C THR A 5 6.90 -14.41 -12.22
N ALA A 6 6.27 -15.55 -12.55
CA ALA A 6 5.19 -15.60 -13.53
C ALA A 6 3.96 -14.76 -13.11
N GLN A 7 3.62 -14.76 -11.82
CA GLN A 7 2.54 -13.91 -11.27
C GLN A 7 2.91 -12.44 -11.34
N CYS A 8 4.17 -12.07 -11.07
CA CYS A 8 4.65 -10.70 -11.22
C CYS A 8 4.52 -10.22 -12.66
N ASP A 9 5.01 -11.01 -13.63
CA ASP A 9 4.98 -10.67 -15.05
C ASP A 9 3.54 -10.56 -15.58
N ALA A 10 2.69 -11.50 -15.20
CA ALA A 10 1.27 -11.49 -15.56
C ALA A 10 0.55 -10.25 -14.98
N THR A 11 0.87 -9.86 -13.73
CA THR A 11 0.27 -8.68 -13.09
C THR A 11 0.78 -7.39 -13.72
N ALA A 12 2.08 -7.28 -13.97
CA ALA A 12 2.70 -6.13 -14.63
C ALA A 12 2.13 -5.91 -16.04
N SER A 13 1.85 -7.00 -16.78
CA SER A 13 1.25 -6.95 -18.13
C SER A 13 -0.19 -6.44 -18.17
N LEU A 14 -0.85 -6.28 -17.03
CA LEU A 14 -2.18 -5.68 -16.97
C LEU A 14 -2.14 -4.16 -17.15
N TYR A 15 -1.00 -3.51 -16.90
CA TYR A 15 -0.91 -2.05 -16.88
C TYR A 15 -1.46 -1.35 -18.14
N PRO A 16 -1.19 -1.81 -19.39
CA PRO A 16 -1.73 -1.20 -20.60
C PRO A 16 -3.22 -1.46 -20.86
N ARG A 17 -3.88 -2.35 -20.08
CA ARG A 17 -5.28 -2.71 -20.28
C ARG A 17 -6.21 -1.70 -19.59
N GLU A 18 -6.47 -0.57 -20.23
CA GLU A 18 -7.21 0.56 -19.65
C GLU A 18 -8.56 0.19 -19.06
N THR A 19 -9.28 -0.77 -19.67
CA THR A 19 -10.60 -1.23 -19.20
C THR A 19 -10.59 -1.87 -17.82
N LEU A 20 -9.43 -2.26 -17.30
CA LEU A 20 -9.29 -2.82 -15.95
C LEU A 20 -9.20 -1.74 -14.86
N PHE A 21 -9.09 -0.47 -15.24
CA PHE A 21 -8.81 0.61 -14.30
C PHE A 21 -9.93 1.66 -14.32
N ARG A 22 -10.27 2.16 -13.13
CA ARG A 22 -11.23 3.25 -12.94
C ARG A 22 -10.60 4.64 -13.07
N SER A 23 -9.29 4.72 -12.93
CA SER A 23 -8.57 6.00 -13.01
C SER A 23 -7.10 5.80 -13.37
N HIS A 24 -6.52 6.81 -13.98
CA HIS A 24 -5.10 6.96 -14.25
C HIS A 24 -4.64 8.29 -13.64
N VAL A 25 -3.61 8.26 -12.82
CA VAL A 25 -3.07 9.42 -12.11
C VAL A 25 -1.61 9.61 -12.48
N GLU A 26 -1.28 10.78 -13.01
CA GLU A 26 0.07 11.28 -13.19
C GLU A 26 0.47 12.06 -11.92
N MET A 27 1.41 11.53 -11.14
CA MET A 27 1.76 12.04 -9.80
C MET A 27 2.22 13.50 -9.82
N ALA A 28 2.93 13.91 -10.88
CA ALA A 28 3.47 15.26 -11.02
C ALA A 28 2.37 16.34 -11.02
N ARG A 29 1.17 16.02 -11.53
CA ARG A 29 0.04 16.96 -11.57
C ARG A 29 -0.55 17.26 -10.20
N HIS A 30 -0.26 16.41 -9.21
CA HIS A 30 -0.84 16.50 -7.86
C HIS A 30 0.21 16.79 -6.77
N GLY A 31 1.49 16.94 -7.15
CA GLY A 31 2.56 17.11 -6.16
C GLY A 31 2.87 15.85 -5.36
N PHE A 32 2.47 14.67 -5.85
CA PHE A 32 2.70 13.38 -5.18
C PHE A 32 4.09 12.80 -5.44
N GLY A 33 4.86 13.40 -6.34
CA GLY A 33 6.13 12.95 -6.85
C GLY A 33 6.11 12.92 -8.38
N ARG A 34 6.77 11.94 -8.99
CA ARG A 34 6.80 11.69 -10.43
C ARG A 34 6.55 10.20 -10.68
N GLY A 35 6.01 9.88 -11.85
CA GLY A 35 5.53 8.55 -12.19
C GLY A 35 4.01 8.52 -12.27
N GLU A 36 3.47 7.36 -12.41
CA GLU A 36 2.05 7.17 -12.64
C GLU A 36 1.51 5.94 -11.92
N TYR A 37 0.20 5.97 -11.63
CA TYR A 37 -0.50 4.81 -11.10
C TYR A 37 -1.94 4.72 -11.61
N ARG A 38 -2.49 3.50 -11.58
CA ARG A 38 -3.84 3.18 -12.01
C ARG A 38 -4.56 2.38 -10.95
N TYR A 39 -5.69 2.87 -10.46
CA TYR A 39 -6.59 2.11 -9.58
C TYR A 39 -7.43 1.15 -10.40
N PHE A 40 -7.47 -0.11 -10.00
CA PHE A 40 -8.37 -1.09 -10.61
C PHE A 40 -9.84 -0.69 -10.48
N THR A 41 -10.66 -1.16 -11.42
CA THR A 41 -12.12 -1.17 -11.29
C THR A 41 -12.61 -2.53 -10.80
N TYR A 42 -13.86 -2.61 -10.34
CA TYR A 42 -14.52 -3.89 -10.13
C TYR A 42 -15.07 -4.46 -11.46
N PRO A 43 -15.04 -5.80 -11.66
CA PRO A 43 -14.42 -6.79 -10.79
C PRO A 43 -12.88 -6.72 -10.83
N LEU A 44 -12.23 -6.91 -9.68
CA LEU A 44 -10.79 -6.95 -9.59
C LEU A 44 -10.20 -8.14 -10.36
N PRO A 45 -8.98 -8.03 -10.93
CA PRO A 45 -8.27 -9.18 -11.48
C PRO A 45 -8.17 -10.31 -10.45
N PRO A 46 -8.32 -11.60 -10.85
CA PRO A 46 -8.42 -12.73 -9.92
C PRO A 46 -7.32 -12.80 -8.87
N LEU A 47 -6.06 -12.57 -9.27
CA LEU A 47 -4.94 -12.57 -8.32
C LEU A 47 -5.05 -11.44 -7.29
N VAL A 48 -5.44 -10.24 -7.71
CA VAL A 48 -5.60 -9.08 -6.83
C VAL A 48 -6.74 -9.30 -5.83
N ALA A 49 -7.87 -9.84 -6.31
CA ALA A 49 -9.00 -10.22 -5.46
C ALA A 49 -8.60 -11.29 -4.43
N CYS A 50 -7.89 -12.33 -4.88
CA CYS A 50 -7.38 -13.40 -4.04
C CYS A 50 -6.45 -12.87 -2.95
N LEU A 51 -5.45 -12.05 -3.29
CA LEU A 51 -4.53 -11.44 -2.33
C LEU A 51 -5.28 -10.60 -1.29
N ARG A 52 -6.20 -9.77 -1.73
CA ARG A 52 -7.01 -8.91 -0.85
C ARG A 52 -7.84 -9.74 0.13
N GLY A 53 -8.53 -10.77 -0.37
CA GLY A 53 -9.36 -11.65 0.43
C GLY A 53 -8.60 -12.59 1.38
N THR A 54 -7.41 -13.06 0.98
CA THR A 54 -6.62 -14.00 1.81
C THR A 54 -5.72 -13.32 2.83
N LEU A 55 -5.25 -12.10 2.56
CA LEU A 55 -4.38 -11.36 3.49
C LEU A 55 -5.20 -10.65 4.57
N TYR A 56 -6.37 -10.11 4.24
CA TYR A 56 -7.18 -9.36 5.20
C TYR A 56 -7.50 -10.14 6.48
N PRO A 57 -8.02 -11.38 6.45
CA PRO A 57 -8.35 -12.12 7.67
C PRO A 57 -7.14 -12.37 8.59
N ARG A 58 -5.94 -12.42 8.01
CA ARG A 58 -4.69 -12.56 8.77
C ARG A 58 -4.23 -11.24 9.40
N LEU A 59 -4.58 -10.12 8.79
CA LEU A 59 -4.19 -8.78 9.22
C LEU A 59 -5.21 -8.14 10.16
N ALA A 60 -6.49 -8.48 10.07
CA ALA A 60 -7.56 -7.94 10.90
C ALA A 60 -7.31 -8.12 12.42
N PRO A 61 -6.85 -9.29 12.92
CA PRO A 61 -6.50 -9.43 14.33
C PRO A 61 -5.31 -8.55 14.77
N ILE A 62 -4.35 -8.28 13.86
CA ILE A 62 -3.23 -7.39 14.13
C ILE A 62 -3.72 -5.94 14.20
N ALA A 63 -4.56 -5.55 13.24
CA ALA A 63 -5.18 -4.23 13.18
C ALA A 63 -6.01 -3.94 14.45
N ASN A 64 -6.81 -4.90 14.89
CA ASN A 64 -7.61 -4.79 16.12
C ASN A 64 -6.72 -4.59 17.35
N ARG A 65 -5.67 -5.42 17.52
CA ARG A 65 -4.71 -5.23 18.63
C ARG A 65 -4.01 -3.87 18.56
N TRP A 66 -3.72 -3.36 17.39
CA TRP A 66 -3.13 -2.03 17.23
C TRP A 66 -4.11 -0.93 17.66
N HIS A 67 -5.38 -1.04 17.28
CA HIS A 67 -6.41 -0.09 17.67
C HIS A 67 -6.62 -0.10 19.19
N GLU A 68 -6.74 -1.28 19.82
CA GLU A 68 -6.81 -1.43 21.27
C GLU A 68 -5.63 -0.76 21.98
N ARG A 69 -4.39 -1.05 21.56
CA ARG A 69 -3.17 -0.46 22.13
C ARG A 69 -3.07 1.06 21.90
N MET A 70 -3.75 1.58 20.91
CA MET A 70 -3.84 3.02 20.64
C MET A 70 -5.06 3.70 21.29
N GLY A 71 -5.86 2.96 22.07
CA GLY A 71 -7.07 3.46 22.71
C GLY A 71 -8.18 3.84 21.71
N ARG A 72 -8.36 3.02 20.68
CA ARG A 72 -9.39 3.19 19.65
C ARG A 72 -10.40 2.06 19.71
N ASP A 73 -11.69 2.39 19.63
CA ASP A 73 -12.80 1.43 19.71
C ASP A 73 -13.05 0.70 18.36
N ALA A 74 -12.36 1.04 17.30
CA ALA A 74 -12.61 0.45 15.99
C ALA A 74 -12.23 -1.04 15.98
N CYS A 75 -13.20 -1.89 15.71
CA CYS A 75 -13.04 -3.32 15.51
C CYS A 75 -13.23 -3.66 14.03
N PHE A 76 -12.21 -4.26 13.43
CA PHE A 76 -12.30 -4.78 12.06
C PHE A 76 -12.90 -6.18 12.09
N PRO A 77 -13.95 -6.45 11.30
CA PRO A 77 -14.55 -7.78 11.23
C PRO A 77 -13.55 -8.82 10.70
N PRO A 78 -13.73 -10.12 11.02
CA PRO A 78 -12.80 -11.16 10.56
C PRO A 78 -12.83 -11.33 9.03
N ASP A 79 -13.98 -11.13 8.40
CA ASP A 79 -14.15 -11.31 6.97
C ASP A 79 -14.01 -9.98 6.20
N HIS A 80 -13.29 -10.03 5.08
CA HIS A 80 -13.08 -8.86 4.24
C HIS A 80 -14.36 -8.35 3.59
N ALA A 81 -15.28 -9.26 3.25
CA ALA A 81 -16.58 -8.89 2.66
C ALA A 81 -17.41 -8.02 3.62
N ASP A 82 -17.43 -8.36 4.91
CA ASP A 82 -18.12 -7.58 5.94
C ASP A 82 -17.48 -6.21 6.13
N TYR A 83 -16.15 -6.15 6.06
CA TYR A 83 -15.44 -4.87 6.11
C TYR A 83 -15.74 -3.99 4.90
N LEU A 84 -15.76 -4.57 3.69
CA LEU A 84 -16.13 -3.83 2.48
C LEU A 84 -17.58 -3.34 2.53
N ALA A 85 -18.52 -4.16 3.04
CA ALA A 85 -19.89 -3.74 3.25
C ALA A 85 -19.97 -2.49 4.17
N ARG A 86 -19.14 -2.44 5.23
CA ARG A 86 -19.03 -1.26 6.11
C ARG A 86 -18.44 -0.05 5.37
N CYS A 87 -17.41 -0.25 4.55
CA CYS A 87 -16.85 0.82 3.70
C CYS A 87 -17.94 1.37 2.75
N HIS A 88 -18.68 0.48 2.08
CA HIS A 88 -19.72 0.88 1.14
C HIS A 88 -20.87 1.62 1.82
N ALA A 89 -21.27 1.18 3.02
CA ALA A 89 -22.27 1.88 3.83
C ALA A 89 -21.81 3.30 4.25
N ALA A 90 -20.50 3.52 4.37
CA ALA A 90 -19.90 4.83 4.62
C ALA A 90 -19.66 5.65 3.33
N GLY A 91 -20.17 5.22 2.18
CA GLY A 91 -19.99 5.89 0.89
C GLY A 91 -18.65 5.62 0.19
N GLN A 92 -17.85 4.68 0.70
CA GLN A 92 -16.56 4.29 0.14
C GLN A 92 -16.70 3.04 -0.75
N GLY A 93 -17.16 3.21 -1.98
CA GLY A 93 -17.45 2.10 -2.91
C GLY A 93 -16.43 1.93 -4.04
N ARG A 94 -15.37 2.76 -4.08
CA ARG A 94 -14.38 2.71 -5.16
C ARG A 94 -13.19 1.84 -4.77
N PRO A 95 -12.87 0.77 -5.53
CA PRO A 95 -11.75 -0.12 -5.20
C PRO A 95 -10.42 0.63 -5.19
N THR A 96 -9.57 0.29 -4.23
CA THR A 96 -8.28 0.95 -3.99
C THR A 96 -7.03 0.14 -4.37
N PRO A 97 -7.07 -1.16 -4.69
CA PRO A 97 -5.90 -1.80 -5.25
C PRO A 97 -5.44 -1.12 -6.55
N LEU A 98 -4.11 -1.01 -6.71
CA LEU A 98 -3.53 -0.20 -7.78
C LEU A 98 -2.24 -0.80 -8.33
N LEU A 99 -1.92 -0.47 -9.57
CA LEU A 99 -0.60 -0.66 -10.16
C LEU A 99 0.11 0.69 -10.26
N LEU A 100 1.36 0.72 -9.79
CA LEU A 100 2.25 1.89 -9.90
C LEU A 100 3.35 1.57 -10.90
N ARG A 101 3.73 2.57 -11.69
CA ARG A 101 4.79 2.49 -12.69
C ARG A 101 5.68 3.72 -12.60
N TYR A 102 7.00 3.46 -12.62
CA TYR A 102 8.04 4.46 -12.51
C TYR A 102 9.11 4.23 -13.58
N GLY A 103 9.58 5.29 -14.19
CA GLY A 103 10.74 5.33 -15.07
C GLY A 103 11.89 6.15 -14.47
N PRO A 104 12.99 6.38 -15.23
CA PRO A 104 14.12 7.16 -14.75
C PRO A 104 13.72 8.59 -14.33
N GLY A 105 14.20 9.03 -13.15
CA GLY A 105 13.85 10.32 -12.54
C GLY A 105 12.51 10.35 -11.83
N ASP A 106 11.74 9.25 -11.84
CA ASP A 106 10.48 9.15 -11.10
C ASP A 106 10.72 8.74 -9.64
N TYR A 107 9.82 9.18 -8.76
CA TYR A 107 9.84 8.91 -7.33
C TYR A 107 8.43 9.09 -6.74
N ASN A 108 8.20 8.61 -5.53
CA ASN A 108 6.96 8.88 -4.79
C ASN A 108 7.28 9.59 -3.49
N CYS A 109 6.71 10.78 -3.29
CA CYS A 109 6.87 11.55 -2.05
C CYS A 109 6.38 10.75 -0.85
N LEU A 110 6.95 11.04 0.33
CA LEU A 110 6.51 10.44 1.59
C LEU A 110 5.06 10.85 1.93
N HIS A 111 4.15 9.89 1.93
CA HIS A 111 2.71 10.12 2.08
C HIS A 111 2.03 9.09 2.98
N ARG A 112 0.73 9.20 3.11
CA ARG A 112 -0.18 8.29 3.80
C ARG A 112 -1.41 8.08 2.92
N ASP A 113 -1.89 6.84 2.84
CA ASP A 113 -3.09 6.50 2.05
C ASP A 113 -4.33 6.53 2.93
N LEU A 114 -5.00 7.68 2.96
CA LEU A 114 -6.19 7.93 3.77
C LEU A 114 -7.36 8.32 2.85
N TYR A 115 -8.22 7.37 2.50
CA TYR A 115 -9.24 7.51 1.45
C TYR A 115 -10.68 7.48 1.96
N GLY A 116 -10.96 8.03 3.12
CA GLY A 116 -12.30 8.12 3.69
C GLY A 116 -12.31 7.96 5.20
N ALA A 117 -13.50 7.76 5.78
CA ALA A 117 -13.68 7.56 7.22
C ALA A 117 -13.24 6.17 7.68
N GLU A 118 -13.50 5.15 6.86
CA GLU A 118 -13.07 3.79 7.10
C GLU A 118 -11.67 3.56 6.55
N VAL A 119 -10.68 3.42 7.42
CA VAL A 119 -9.28 3.21 7.04
C VAL A 119 -8.74 1.95 7.73
N PHE A 120 -8.38 0.93 6.95
CA PHE A 120 -7.66 -0.22 7.48
C PHE A 120 -6.19 0.18 7.74
N PRO A 121 -5.62 -0.09 8.93
CA PRO A 121 -4.34 0.50 9.33
C PRO A 121 -3.11 -0.13 8.66
N LEU A 122 -3.29 -1.21 7.92
CA LEU A 122 -2.21 -1.93 7.23
C LEU A 122 -2.48 -2.00 5.73
N GLN A 123 -1.43 -1.91 4.92
CA GLN A 123 -1.49 -2.19 3.48
C GLN A 123 -0.28 -2.99 3.03
N VAL A 124 -0.34 -3.47 1.80
CA VAL A 124 0.70 -4.31 1.19
C VAL A 124 1.18 -3.65 -0.09
N ALA A 125 2.49 -3.66 -0.30
CA ALA A 125 3.11 -3.35 -1.58
C ALA A 125 3.97 -4.53 -2.03
N ALA A 126 3.67 -5.09 -3.20
CA ALA A 126 4.42 -6.18 -3.81
C ALA A 126 5.23 -5.66 -5.00
N LEU A 127 6.54 -5.91 -5.00
CA LEU A 127 7.44 -5.51 -6.08
C LEU A 127 7.31 -6.48 -7.26
N LEU A 128 7.00 -5.95 -8.44
CA LEU A 128 6.79 -6.75 -9.66
C LEU A 128 8.02 -6.78 -10.57
N SER A 129 8.96 -5.85 -10.39
CA SER A 129 10.21 -5.72 -11.17
C SER A 129 11.41 -6.22 -10.37
N ALA A 130 12.46 -6.71 -11.03
CA ALA A 130 13.68 -7.19 -10.40
C ALA A 130 14.68 -6.03 -10.21
N PRO A 131 15.10 -5.71 -8.95
CA PRO A 131 16.18 -4.76 -8.72
C PRO A 131 17.47 -5.20 -9.43
N ASP A 132 18.24 -4.22 -9.90
CA ASP A 132 19.51 -4.36 -10.61
C ASP A 132 19.43 -5.11 -11.96
N VAL A 133 18.22 -5.54 -12.36
CA VAL A 133 17.94 -6.16 -13.66
C VAL A 133 16.97 -5.28 -14.47
N ASP A 134 15.78 -5.04 -13.93
CA ASP A 134 14.73 -4.25 -14.58
C ASP A 134 14.88 -2.76 -14.28
N PHE A 135 15.45 -2.38 -13.12
CA PHE A 135 15.63 -1.01 -12.67
C PHE A 135 16.73 -0.89 -11.60
N CYS A 136 17.26 0.35 -11.41
CA CYS A 136 18.14 0.74 -10.31
C CYS A 136 17.56 1.94 -9.56
N GLY A 137 17.83 2.05 -8.26
CA GLY A 137 17.21 3.03 -7.37
C GLY A 137 15.80 2.59 -6.96
N GLY A 138 14.92 3.51 -6.69
CA GLY A 138 13.51 3.22 -6.40
C GLY A 138 13.30 2.37 -5.15
N GLU A 139 14.12 2.58 -4.14
CA GLU A 139 14.01 1.89 -2.85
C GLU A 139 12.67 2.21 -2.18
N PHE A 140 12.01 1.21 -1.60
CA PHE A 140 10.84 1.44 -0.77
C PHE A 140 11.26 2.00 0.59
N VAL A 141 10.79 3.20 0.90
CA VAL A 141 11.20 3.95 2.09
C VAL A 141 10.01 4.08 3.04
N LEU A 142 10.24 3.75 4.30
CA LEU A 142 9.35 4.06 5.41
C LEU A 142 9.97 5.15 6.28
N THR A 143 9.14 6.04 6.83
CA THR A 143 9.56 6.93 7.89
C THR A 143 8.71 6.73 9.14
N GLU A 144 9.37 6.74 10.29
CA GLU A 144 8.76 6.71 11.61
C GLU A 144 9.01 8.05 12.30
N GLN A 145 7.93 8.72 12.72
CA GLN A 145 7.98 9.95 13.49
C GLN A 145 7.45 9.70 14.89
N ARG A 146 8.34 9.67 15.86
CA ARG A 146 8.01 9.64 17.29
C ARG A 146 7.63 11.02 17.79
N PRO A 147 6.76 11.15 18.82
CA PRO A 147 6.45 12.43 19.41
C PRO A 147 7.72 13.18 19.86
N ARG A 148 7.87 14.43 19.44
CA ARG A 148 8.99 15.33 19.82
C ARG A 148 10.38 14.86 19.38
N MET A 149 10.48 13.96 18.41
CA MET A 149 11.75 13.46 17.87
C MET A 149 11.86 13.72 16.37
N GLN A 150 13.06 13.65 15.83
CA GLN A 150 13.29 13.64 14.39
C GLN A 150 12.74 12.37 13.76
N SER A 151 12.34 12.48 12.48
CA SER A 151 11.89 11.32 11.70
C SER A 151 13.06 10.38 11.43
N ARG A 152 12.80 9.09 11.60
CA ARG A 152 13.74 8.02 11.23
C ARG A 152 13.29 7.37 9.93
N ALA A 153 14.16 7.32 8.94
CA ALA A 153 13.94 6.59 7.71
C ALA A 153 14.41 5.12 7.84
N ALA A 154 13.72 4.23 7.15
CA ALA A 154 14.10 2.84 6.95
C ALA A 154 13.91 2.48 5.47
N VAL A 155 14.91 1.88 4.86
CA VAL A 155 14.82 1.29 3.53
C VAL A 155 14.43 -0.17 3.67
N VAL A 156 13.42 -0.59 2.93
CA VAL A 156 12.95 -1.98 2.92
C VAL A 156 13.48 -2.67 1.66
N PRO A 157 14.42 -3.59 1.79
CA PRO A 157 14.92 -4.34 0.64
C PRO A 157 13.83 -5.31 0.15
N LEU A 158 13.47 -5.21 -1.12
CA LEU A 158 12.50 -6.07 -1.78
C LEU A 158 13.11 -6.62 -3.07
N GLY A 159 13.03 -7.94 -3.26
CA GLY A 159 13.24 -8.57 -4.54
C GLY A 159 11.93 -8.70 -5.34
N LYS A 160 12.03 -9.08 -6.62
CA LYS A 160 10.84 -9.37 -7.45
C LYS A 160 9.99 -10.47 -6.81
N GLY A 161 8.70 -10.18 -6.61
CA GLY A 161 7.76 -11.07 -5.94
C GLY A 161 7.73 -10.95 -4.42
N ASP A 162 8.64 -10.17 -3.82
CA ASP A 162 8.55 -9.84 -2.40
C ASP A 162 7.49 -8.78 -2.14
N ALA A 163 6.96 -8.80 -0.93
CA ALA A 163 6.00 -7.80 -0.48
C ALA A 163 6.34 -7.31 0.92
N VAL A 164 6.02 -6.05 1.16
CA VAL A 164 6.07 -5.44 2.49
C VAL A 164 4.65 -5.17 2.98
N ILE A 165 4.38 -5.51 4.26
CA ILE A 165 3.18 -5.12 4.98
C ILE A 165 3.57 -3.99 5.92
N PHE A 166 2.89 -2.87 5.84
CA PHE A 166 3.27 -1.67 6.59
C PHE A 166 2.07 -0.86 7.08
N ALA A 167 2.33 0.00 8.07
CA ALA A 167 1.33 0.90 8.61
C ALA A 167 1.03 2.05 7.66
N VAL A 168 -0.25 2.26 7.38
CA VAL A 168 -0.74 3.35 6.50
C VAL A 168 -0.46 4.72 7.12
N ASN A 169 -0.72 4.88 8.44
CA ASN A 169 -0.68 6.18 9.12
C ASN A 169 0.04 6.12 10.46
N GLU A 170 -0.43 5.28 11.38
CA GLU A 170 0.09 5.18 12.74
C GLU A 170 0.23 3.72 13.17
N ARG A 171 1.17 3.46 14.06
CA ARG A 171 1.31 2.18 14.76
C ARG A 171 1.61 2.37 16.23
N PRO A 172 1.22 1.43 17.11
CA PRO A 172 1.60 1.47 18.50
C PRO A 172 3.06 1.05 18.70
N VAL A 173 3.73 1.68 19.64
CA VAL A 173 5.08 1.30 20.10
C VAL A 173 5.06 1.21 21.61
N VAL A 174 5.69 0.16 22.17
CA VAL A 174 5.86 0.01 23.61
C VAL A 174 6.85 1.07 24.10
N GLY A 175 6.45 1.84 25.09
CA GLY A 175 7.29 2.80 25.80
C GLY A 175 7.44 2.44 27.28
N SER A 176 8.25 3.20 28.00
CA SER A 176 8.47 3.00 29.45
C SER A 176 7.24 3.25 30.33
N ARG A 177 6.25 3.99 29.83
CA ARG A 177 5.01 4.37 30.53
C ARG A 177 3.74 3.85 29.86
N GLY A 178 3.85 2.79 29.06
CA GLY A 178 2.77 2.25 28.24
C GLY A 178 2.95 2.52 26.74
N ASP A 179 1.95 2.15 25.97
CA ASP A 179 1.99 2.32 24.51
C ASP A 179 1.83 3.78 24.08
N TYR A 180 2.55 4.15 23.03
CA TYR A 180 2.39 5.45 22.37
C TYR A 180 2.30 5.27 20.86
N ARG A 181 1.77 6.28 20.17
CA ARG A 181 1.60 6.28 18.71
C ARG A 181 2.82 6.87 18.03
N VAL A 182 3.25 6.23 16.96
CA VAL A 182 4.22 6.81 16.04
C VAL A 182 3.57 7.02 14.68
N ALA A 183 3.81 8.18 14.09
CA ALA A 183 3.31 8.47 12.75
C ALA A 183 4.22 7.80 11.72
N MET A 184 3.60 7.18 10.73
CA MET A 184 4.28 6.47 9.64
C MET A 184 3.99 7.19 8.32
N ARG A 185 4.98 7.22 7.43
CA ARG A 185 4.82 7.57 6.02
C ARG A 185 5.61 6.59 5.19
N HIS A 186 5.23 6.45 3.94
CA HIS A 186 5.95 5.64 2.97
C HIS A 186 6.13 6.39 1.66
N GLY A 187 7.09 5.94 0.86
CA GLY A 187 7.40 6.51 -0.44
C GLY A 187 8.38 5.63 -1.19
N VAL A 188 8.79 6.11 -2.35
CA VAL A 188 9.77 5.44 -3.22
C VAL A 188 10.84 6.46 -3.58
N SER A 189 12.11 6.10 -3.40
CA SER A 189 13.23 6.94 -3.80
C SER A 189 13.30 7.06 -5.33
N GLU A 190 14.14 7.96 -5.84
CA GLU A 190 14.28 8.19 -7.27
C GLU A 190 14.76 6.93 -8.00
N ILE A 191 14.10 6.61 -9.12
CA ILE A 191 14.54 5.59 -10.06
C ILE A 191 15.70 6.17 -10.86
N ARG A 192 16.87 5.55 -10.78
CA ARG A 192 18.06 5.99 -11.52
C ARG A 192 18.08 5.49 -12.97
N SER A 193 17.56 4.29 -13.21
CA SER A 193 17.46 3.71 -14.55
C SER A 193 16.42 2.59 -14.60
N GLY A 194 15.96 2.25 -15.80
CA GLY A 194 15.04 1.14 -16.04
C GLY A 194 13.58 1.46 -15.73
N ALA A 195 12.76 0.42 -15.46
CA ALA A 195 11.35 0.55 -15.18
C ALA A 195 10.94 -0.29 -13.96
N ARG A 196 10.33 0.38 -12.96
CA ARG A 196 9.86 -0.23 -11.73
C ARG A 196 8.34 -0.31 -11.70
N GLN A 197 7.79 -1.48 -11.41
CA GLN A 197 6.35 -1.66 -11.22
C GLN A 197 6.06 -2.28 -9.85
N THR A 198 4.94 -1.87 -9.24
CA THR A 198 4.50 -2.33 -7.92
C THR A 198 3.00 -2.54 -7.92
N LEU A 199 2.53 -3.59 -7.26
CA LEU A 199 1.13 -3.79 -6.91
C LEU A 199 0.89 -3.30 -5.49
N GLY A 200 0.02 -2.31 -5.34
CA GLY A 200 -0.51 -1.88 -4.05
C GLY A 200 -1.82 -2.62 -3.72
N VAL A 201 -1.89 -3.21 -2.53
CA VAL A 201 -3.10 -3.86 -2.02
C VAL A 201 -3.56 -3.13 -0.76
N ILE A 202 -4.57 -2.29 -0.92
CA ILE A 202 -5.26 -1.56 0.12
C ILE A 202 -6.56 -2.27 0.42
N PHE A 203 -6.95 -2.39 1.69
CA PHE A 203 -8.06 -3.24 2.11
C PHE A 203 -9.39 -2.49 2.25
N HIS A 204 -9.39 -1.20 2.44
CA HIS A 204 -10.61 -0.35 2.38
C HIS A 204 -10.82 0.19 0.97
N ASP A 205 -12.08 0.50 0.64
CA ASP A 205 -12.41 1.22 -0.58
C ASP A 205 -12.41 2.74 -0.32
N ALA A 206 -12.34 3.54 -1.38
CA ALA A 206 -12.36 4.99 -1.32
C ALA A 206 -13.77 5.57 -1.55
N ALA A 207 -14.00 6.79 -1.11
CA ALA A 207 -15.20 7.57 -1.39
C ALA A 207 -15.28 8.02 -2.85
#